data_aed67986cb2a88f50678dcfb36edf733
#
_entry.id   aed67986cb2a88f50678dcfb36edf733
#
_cell.length_a   1.000
_cell.length_b   1.000
_cell.length_c   1.000
_cell.angle_alpha   90.00
_cell.angle_beta   90.00
_cell.angle_gamma   90.00
#
_symmetry.space_group_name_H-M   'P 1'
#
loop_
_entity.id
_entity.type
_entity.pdbx_description
1 polymer ?
#
loop_
_entity_poly.entity_id
_entity_poly.type
_entity_poly.pdbx_seq_one_letter_code
_entity_poly.pdbx_strand_id
1 'polypeptide(L)'
;MAELTGQVALVTGASTGIGRALVDGLAARGVAVAGLARDEERLRTAMAEVAGATGVRTLAVAADVTDRAAVDAAVARVADELGRVDLLVNNAGVIDADEVPMWEADPDQWWDVVGSHIRGAQLMVRAVVPGMLARGHGRVVNIGSGMGIRANRDYAAYSVAKTGLMRLTEALDLSLQGSGVHAFDVAPGVVDTPMTRSMEMWRDFSGWTPPEKVVELIAAIAAGELDLWAGRFIRAGKDDLGTLRSRTPSDDVRQLRLKPYGDDDPLA
;
A
#
# COMPACT_ATOMS: atom_id res chain seq x y z
N MET A 1 -9.56 -18.35 9.45
CA MET A 1 -8.68 -17.42 8.71
C MET A 1 -8.26 -18.15 7.45
N ALA A 2 -8.33 -17.49 6.29
CA ALA A 2 -7.84 -18.12 5.05
C ALA A 2 -6.36 -18.47 5.21
N GLU A 3 -6.00 -19.66 4.80
CA GLU A 3 -4.61 -20.11 4.76
C GLU A 3 -3.95 -19.45 3.54
N LEU A 4 -2.83 -18.75 3.76
CA LEU A 4 -2.08 -18.07 2.71
C LEU A 4 -0.75 -18.79 2.43
N THR A 5 -0.59 -19.97 2.95
CA THR A 5 0.60 -20.81 2.79
C THR A 5 0.95 -21.02 1.32
N GLY A 6 2.19 -20.81 0.97
CA GLY A 6 2.69 -20.94 -0.40
C GLY A 6 2.65 -19.67 -1.23
N GLN A 7 2.00 -18.61 -0.76
CA GLN A 7 2.07 -17.29 -1.40
C GLN A 7 3.39 -16.58 -1.08
N VAL A 8 3.77 -15.66 -1.98
CA VAL A 8 4.91 -14.74 -1.82
C VAL A 8 4.39 -13.31 -1.81
N ALA A 9 4.67 -12.58 -0.74
CA ALA A 9 4.38 -11.15 -0.64
C ALA A 9 5.66 -10.31 -0.78
N LEU A 10 5.57 -9.20 -1.50
CA LEU A 10 6.60 -8.16 -1.57
C LEU A 10 6.04 -6.89 -0.94
N VAL A 11 6.64 -6.46 0.18
CA VAL A 11 6.20 -5.29 0.96
C VAL A 11 7.27 -4.20 0.89
N THR A 12 6.93 -3.02 0.40
CA THR A 12 7.84 -1.87 0.39
C THR A 12 7.71 -1.06 1.70
N GLY A 13 8.80 -0.43 2.15
CA GLY A 13 8.85 0.23 3.45
C GLY A 13 8.73 -0.74 4.63
N ALA A 14 9.27 -1.95 4.48
CA ALA A 14 9.06 -3.09 5.38
C ALA A 14 9.82 -3.01 6.71
N SER A 15 10.74 -2.06 6.89
CA SER A 15 11.61 -2.00 8.07
C SER A 15 10.97 -1.42 9.32
N THR A 16 9.87 -0.65 9.19
CA THR A 16 9.21 0.05 10.31
C THR A 16 7.70 0.20 10.09
N GLY A 17 6.99 0.61 11.13
CA GLY A 17 5.59 1.02 11.07
C GLY A 17 4.65 -0.02 10.45
N ILE A 18 3.77 0.43 9.56
CA ILE A 18 2.78 -0.42 8.90
C ILE A 18 3.45 -1.53 8.08
N GLY A 19 4.52 -1.20 7.34
CA GLY A 19 5.23 -2.20 6.53
C GLY A 19 5.80 -3.34 7.38
N ARG A 20 6.36 -3.03 8.56
CA ARG A 20 6.85 -4.06 9.49
C ARG A 20 5.68 -4.89 10.03
N ALA A 21 4.60 -4.27 10.47
CA ALA A 21 3.44 -5.02 10.96
C ALA A 21 2.84 -5.95 9.89
N LEU A 22 2.87 -5.53 8.62
CA LEU A 22 2.42 -6.36 7.50
C LEU A 22 3.35 -7.56 7.29
N VAL A 23 4.68 -7.37 7.34
CA VAL A 23 5.64 -8.48 7.25
C VAL A 23 5.40 -9.48 8.36
N ASP A 24 5.33 -9.03 9.62
CA ASP A 24 5.05 -9.88 10.78
C ASP A 24 3.73 -10.65 10.61
N GLY A 25 2.68 -9.95 10.26
CA GLY A 25 1.34 -10.51 10.19
C GLY A 25 1.09 -11.45 9.00
N LEU A 26 1.71 -11.20 7.84
CA LEU A 26 1.63 -12.10 6.68
C LEU A 26 2.48 -13.34 6.91
N ALA A 27 3.70 -13.19 7.45
CA ALA A 27 4.56 -14.30 7.80
C ALA A 27 3.92 -15.25 8.83
N ALA A 28 3.24 -14.70 9.85
CA ALA A 28 2.47 -15.49 10.82
C ALA A 28 1.31 -16.29 10.19
N ARG A 29 0.93 -16.00 8.94
CA ARG A 29 -0.07 -16.72 8.14
C ARG A 29 0.53 -17.66 7.10
N GLY A 30 1.84 -17.91 7.19
CA GLY A 30 2.56 -18.85 6.31
C GLY A 30 2.97 -18.26 4.95
N VAL A 31 2.86 -16.93 4.76
CA VAL A 31 3.30 -16.25 3.54
C VAL A 31 4.82 -16.08 3.57
N ALA A 32 5.52 -16.45 2.49
CA ALA A 32 6.90 -16.06 2.31
C ALA A 32 6.98 -14.55 1.99
N VAL A 33 7.82 -13.79 2.69
CA VAL A 33 7.81 -12.33 2.59
C VAL A 33 9.15 -11.76 2.17
N ALA A 34 9.14 -10.98 1.08
CA ALA A 34 10.22 -10.07 0.73
C ALA A 34 9.92 -8.67 1.29
N GLY A 35 10.83 -8.13 2.08
CA GLY A 35 10.80 -6.74 2.52
C GLY A 35 11.74 -5.89 1.67
N LEU A 36 11.28 -4.70 1.26
CA LEU A 36 12.09 -3.73 0.54
C LEU A 36 12.12 -2.40 1.33
N ALA A 37 13.31 -1.86 1.58
CA ALA A 37 13.52 -0.56 2.21
C ALA A 37 14.93 -0.02 1.90
N ARG A 38 15.17 1.28 2.16
CA ARG A 38 16.47 1.91 1.92
C ARG A 38 17.53 1.56 2.98
N ASP A 39 17.10 1.46 4.23
CA ASP A 39 17.98 1.12 5.36
C ASP A 39 18.18 -0.40 5.42
N GLU A 40 19.30 -0.87 4.86
CA GLU A 40 19.62 -2.28 4.70
C GLU A 40 19.78 -2.99 6.05
N GLU A 41 20.46 -2.37 7.01
CA GLU A 41 20.77 -3.00 8.29
C GLU A 41 19.48 -3.21 9.12
N ARG A 42 18.66 -2.16 9.21
CA ARG A 42 17.37 -2.24 9.89
C ARG A 42 16.44 -3.25 9.22
N LEU A 43 16.40 -3.26 7.88
CA LEU A 43 15.57 -4.19 7.13
C LEU A 43 16.03 -5.63 7.35
N ARG A 44 17.34 -5.91 7.27
CA ARG A 44 17.90 -7.24 7.49
C ARG A 44 17.60 -7.76 8.89
N THR A 45 17.76 -6.92 9.90
CA THR A 45 17.39 -7.25 11.29
C THR A 45 15.91 -7.60 11.41
N ALA A 46 15.04 -6.74 10.86
CA ALA A 46 13.58 -6.96 10.88
C ALA A 46 13.21 -8.30 10.22
N MET A 47 13.74 -8.59 9.03
CA MET A 47 13.42 -9.82 8.30
C MET A 47 13.97 -11.08 8.99
N ALA A 48 15.14 -10.99 9.64
CA ALA A 48 15.70 -12.10 10.43
C ALA A 48 14.85 -12.41 11.68
N GLU A 49 14.36 -11.40 12.37
CA GLU A 49 13.44 -11.57 13.51
C GLU A 49 12.14 -12.28 13.07
N VAL A 50 11.57 -11.88 11.94
CA VAL A 50 10.36 -12.51 11.38
C VAL A 50 10.62 -13.97 11.03
N ALA A 51 11.73 -14.27 10.35
CA ALA A 51 12.10 -15.64 10.01
C ALA A 51 12.28 -16.51 11.26
N GLY A 52 12.95 -15.95 12.28
CA GLY A 52 13.16 -16.66 13.57
C GLY A 52 11.84 -16.92 14.33
N ALA A 53 10.90 -16.00 14.27
CA ALA A 53 9.61 -16.12 14.96
C ALA A 53 8.60 -17.05 14.25
N THR A 54 8.65 -17.14 12.93
CA THR A 54 7.61 -17.82 12.12
C THR A 54 8.11 -19.05 11.37
N GLY A 55 9.41 -19.15 11.12
CA GLY A 55 10.01 -20.23 10.32
C GLY A 55 9.75 -20.11 8.80
N VAL A 56 9.04 -19.05 8.32
CA VAL A 56 8.81 -18.84 6.89
C VAL A 56 10.06 -18.27 6.21
N ARG A 57 10.15 -18.44 4.90
CA ARG A 57 11.22 -17.80 4.11
C ARG A 57 11.00 -16.29 4.07
N THR A 58 12.04 -15.54 4.40
CA THR A 58 12.05 -14.07 4.30
C THR A 58 13.24 -13.60 3.48
N LEU A 59 13.10 -12.45 2.83
CA LEU A 59 14.16 -11.83 2.05
C LEU A 59 14.22 -10.33 2.32
N ALA A 60 15.39 -9.84 2.72
CA ALA A 60 15.65 -8.41 2.82
C ALA A 60 16.30 -7.90 1.52
N VAL A 61 15.69 -6.89 0.89
CA VAL A 61 16.21 -6.28 -0.33
C VAL A 61 16.33 -4.76 -0.13
N ALA A 62 17.56 -4.26 -0.05
CA ALA A 62 17.81 -2.83 0.05
C ALA A 62 17.63 -2.17 -1.33
N ALA A 63 16.68 -1.24 -1.42
CA ALA A 63 16.44 -0.47 -2.63
C ALA A 63 15.65 0.81 -2.32
N ASP A 64 15.85 1.84 -3.15
CA ASP A 64 14.96 2.98 -3.22
C ASP A 64 13.88 2.71 -4.27
N VAL A 65 12.61 2.81 -3.87
CA VAL A 65 11.45 2.58 -4.77
C VAL A 65 11.40 3.58 -5.93
N THR A 66 12.07 4.74 -5.81
CA THR A 66 12.14 5.76 -6.87
C THR A 66 13.26 5.52 -7.89
N ASP A 67 14.17 4.58 -7.61
CA ASP A 67 15.22 4.17 -8.53
C ASP A 67 14.75 2.95 -9.35
N ARG A 68 14.58 3.17 -10.65
CA ARG A 68 14.13 2.13 -11.58
C ARG A 68 15.05 0.92 -11.61
N ALA A 69 16.36 1.14 -11.67
CA ALA A 69 17.33 0.04 -11.81
C ALA A 69 17.38 -0.80 -10.52
N ALA A 70 17.33 -0.13 -9.35
CA ALA A 70 17.26 -0.78 -8.06
C ALA A 70 15.98 -1.60 -7.90
N VAL A 71 14.83 -1.07 -8.34
CA VAL A 71 13.54 -1.80 -8.32
C VAL A 71 13.58 -3.04 -9.22
N ASP A 72 14.10 -2.91 -10.46
CA ASP A 72 14.20 -4.02 -11.40
C ASP A 72 15.08 -5.15 -10.83
N ALA A 73 16.24 -4.81 -10.28
CA ALA A 73 17.14 -5.77 -9.63
C ALA A 73 16.49 -6.41 -8.38
N ALA A 74 15.79 -5.62 -7.56
CA ALA A 74 15.10 -6.10 -6.38
C ALA A 74 14.02 -7.14 -6.72
N VAL A 75 13.16 -6.86 -7.70
CA VAL A 75 12.09 -7.77 -8.12
C VAL A 75 12.65 -9.05 -8.74
N ALA A 76 13.71 -8.95 -9.57
CA ALA A 76 14.39 -10.12 -10.10
C ALA A 76 14.93 -11.01 -8.98
N ARG A 77 15.61 -10.42 -7.99
CA ARG A 77 16.14 -11.15 -6.84
C ARG A 77 15.03 -11.83 -6.01
N VAL A 78 13.88 -11.17 -5.81
CA VAL A 78 12.73 -11.78 -5.13
C VAL A 78 12.21 -12.99 -5.91
N ALA A 79 12.10 -12.87 -7.24
CA ALA A 79 11.65 -13.97 -8.10
C ALA A 79 12.59 -15.18 -8.05
N ASP A 80 13.91 -14.94 -8.00
CA ASP A 80 14.93 -15.98 -7.94
C ASP A 80 14.98 -16.68 -6.57
N GLU A 81 14.90 -15.92 -5.47
CA GLU A 81 15.10 -16.45 -4.12
C GLU A 81 13.79 -16.95 -3.46
N LEU A 82 12.66 -16.26 -3.65
CA LEU A 82 11.39 -16.65 -3.03
C LEU A 82 10.38 -17.23 -4.02
N GLY A 83 10.51 -16.89 -5.28
CA GLY A 83 9.55 -17.22 -6.32
C GLY A 83 8.67 -16.03 -6.71
N ARG A 84 7.59 -16.34 -7.42
CA ARG A 84 6.73 -15.33 -8.05
C ARG A 84 5.89 -14.58 -7.01
N VAL A 85 5.90 -13.26 -7.09
CA VAL A 85 5.11 -12.40 -6.18
C VAL A 85 3.62 -12.55 -6.45
N ASP A 86 2.85 -12.97 -5.44
CA ASP A 86 1.38 -13.08 -5.48
C ASP A 86 0.70 -11.84 -4.91
N LEU A 87 1.35 -11.19 -3.93
CA LEU A 87 0.88 -9.96 -3.30
C LEU A 87 1.98 -8.89 -3.33
N LEU A 88 1.73 -7.78 -4.01
CA LEU A 88 2.55 -6.57 -3.92
C LEU A 88 1.88 -5.57 -2.98
N VAL A 89 2.60 -5.09 -1.94
CA VAL A 89 2.13 -4.00 -1.09
C VAL A 89 3.04 -2.78 -1.24
N ASN A 90 2.55 -1.76 -1.92
CA ASN A 90 3.17 -0.45 -2.04
C ASN A 90 2.86 0.37 -0.78
N ASN A 91 3.74 0.26 0.23
CA ASN A 91 3.61 0.93 1.51
C ASN A 91 4.71 1.99 1.72
N ALA A 92 5.86 1.89 1.04
CA ALA A 92 6.93 2.88 1.15
C ALA A 92 6.42 4.29 0.81
N GLY A 93 6.87 5.26 1.59
CA GLY A 93 6.56 6.66 1.37
C GLY A 93 7.06 7.52 2.53
N VAL A 94 7.13 8.81 2.28
CA VAL A 94 7.48 9.83 3.26
C VAL A 94 6.35 10.86 3.36
N ILE A 95 6.42 11.74 4.35
CA ILE A 95 5.46 12.83 4.55
C ILE A 95 6.18 14.17 4.40
N ASP A 96 5.41 15.25 4.21
CA ASP A 96 5.94 16.61 4.25
C ASP A 96 6.79 16.80 5.53
N ALA A 97 8.00 17.31 5.36
CA ALA A 97 8.96 17.49 6.47
C ALA A 97 8.54 18.65 7.39
N ASP A 98 7.98 19.69 6.78
CA ASP A 98 7.52 20.89 7.46
C ASP A 98 6.00 21.04 7.32
N GLU A 99 5.35 21.45 8.41
CA GLU A 99 3.90 21.72 8.45
C GLU A 99 3.65 23.20 8.08
N VAL A 100 3.81 23.50 6.80
CA VAL A 100 3.73 24.86 6.25
C VAL A 100 2.75 24.94 5.08
N PRO A 101 2.22 26.13 4.76
CA PRO A 101 1.47 26.33 3.53
C PRO A 101 2.31 25.99 2.29
N MET A 102 1.65 25.49 1.23
CA MET A 102 2.33 24.98 0.02
C MET A 102 3.37 25.96 -0.58
N TRP A 103 3.13 27.25 -0.51
CA TRP A 103 4.05 28.28 -1.07
C TRP A 103 5.31 28.51 -0.22
N GLU A 104 5.38 27.94 0.98
CA GLU A 104 6.54 27.98 1.88
C GLU A 104 7.31 26.67 1.91
N ALA A 105 6.73 25.60 1.33
CA ALA A 105 7.33 24.28 1.29
C ALA A 105 8.56 24.25 0.39
N ASP A 106 9.60 23.51 0.77
CA ASP A 106 10.76 23.24 -0.09
C ASP A 106 10.32 22.41 -1.31
N PRO A 107 10.56 22.87 -2.55
CA PRO A 107 10.08 22.20 -3.75
C PRO A 107 10.71 20.83 -4.00
N ASP A 108 11.96 20.62 -3.62
CA ASP A 108 12.63 19.33 -3.82
C ASP A 108 12.06 18.29 -2.86
N GLN A 109 11.91 18.66 -1.58
CA GLN A 109 11.25 17.81 -0.59
C GLN A 109 9.80 17.51 -0.97
N TRP A 110 9.06 18.50 -1.50
CA TRP A 110 7.69 18.32 -1.98
C TRP A 110 7.61 17.23 -3.06
N TRP A 111 8.53 17.28 -4.05
CA TRP A 111 8.61 16.26 -5.10
C TRP A 111 9.12 14.92 -4.61
N ASP A 112 9.97 14.86 -3.59
CA ASP A 112 10.38 13.61 -2.95
C ASP A 112 9.19 12.88 -2.31
N VAL A 113 8.28 13.63 -1.65
CA VAL A 113 7.04 13.07 -1.12
C VAL A 113 6.19 12.48 -2.25
N VAL A 114 5.89 13.24 -3.29
CA VAL A 114 5.07 12.78 -4.43
C VAL A 114 5.76 11.61 -5.13
N GLY A 115 7.07 11.72 -5.37
CA GLY A 115 7.86 10.69 -6.03
C GLY A 115 7.85 9.36 -5.29
N SER A 116 8.03 9.38 -3.97
CA SER A 116 8.04 8.14 -3.17
C SER A 116 6.73 7.36 -3.27
N HIS A 117 5.59 8.05 -3.30
CA HIS A 117 4.27 7.43 -3.38
C HIS A 117 3.84 7.07 -4.80
N ILE A 118 4.01 7.97 -5.77
CA ILE A 118 3.49 7.80 -7.13
C ILE A 118 4.49 7.06 -8.01
N ARG A 119 5.71 7.63 -8.14
CA ARG A 119 6.76 7.01 -8.96
C ARG A 119 7.16 5.65 -8.38
N GLY A 120 7.31 5.54 -7.05
CA GLY A 120 7.65 4.30 -6.39
C GLY A 120 6.62 3.20 -6.66
N ALA A 121 5.33 3.47 -6.43
CA ALA A 121 4.27 2.51 -6.71
C ALA A 121 4.22 2.13 -8.20
N GLN A 122 4.37 3.10 -9.12
CA GLN A 122 4.36 2.85 -10.56
C GLN A 122 5.52 1.96 -11.00
N LEU A 123 6.73 2.18 -10.49
CA LEU A 123 7.90 1.35 -10.80
C LEU A 123 7.74 -0.08 -10.27
N MET A 124 7.21 -0.25 -9.06
CA MET A 124 6.93 -1.57 -8.49
C MET A 124 5.86 -2.31 -9.30
N VAL A 125 4.76 -1.64 -9.67
CA VAL A 125 3.71 -2.20 -10.53
C VAL A 125 4.32 -2.65 -11.87
N ARG A 126 5.11 -1.81 -12.53
CA ARG A 126 5.78 -2.13 -13.79
C ARG A 126 6.67 -3.37 -13.70
N ALA A 127 7.37 -3.55 -12.60
CA ALA A 127 8.29 -4.66 -12.41
C ALA A 127 7.58 -5.98 -12.03
N VAL A 128 6.48 -5.92 -11.28
CA VAL A 128 5.83 -7.10 -10.69
C VAL A 128 4.63 -7.59 -11.51
N VAL A 129 3.77 -6.68 -12.00
CA VAL A 129 2.49 -7.03 -12.63
C VAL A 129 2.63 -7.90 -13.88
N PRO A 130 3.63 -7.74 -14.77
CA PRO A 130 3.79 -8.65 -15.92
C PRO A 130 3.90 -10.12 -15.51
N GLY A 131 4.57 -10.42 -14.39
CA GLY A 131 4.64 -11.77 -13.84
C GLY A 131 3.31 -12.28 -13.28
N MET A 132 2.48 -11.41 -12.71
CA MET A 132 1.12 -11.74 -12.26
C MET A 132 0.20 -12.02 -13.45
N LEU A 133 0.24 -11.17 -14.48
CA LEU A 133 -0.54 -11.35 -15.72
C LEU A 133 -0.24 -12.67 -16.43
N ALA A 134 1.05 -13.06 -16.52
CA ALA A 134 1.46 -14.31 -17.13
C ALA A 134 0.88 -15.56 -16.42
N ARG A 135 0.45 -15.41 -15.15
CA ARG A 135 -0.16 -16.49 -14.35
C ARG A 135 -1.68 -16.38 -14.26
N GLY A 136 -2.26 -15.25 -14.64
CA GLY A 136 -3.67 -14.94 -14.42
C GLY A 136 -4.04 -14.80 -12.93
N HIS A 137 -3.07 -14.44 -12.08
CA HIS A 137 -3.29 -14.32 -10.63
C HIS A 137 -2.31 -13.34 -9.99
N GLY A 138 -2.82 -12.49 -9.10
CA GLY A 138 -2.04 -11.57 -8.30
C GLY A 138 -2.87 -10.44 -7.71
N ARG A 139 -2.34 -9.81 -6.65
CA ARG A 139 -2.99 -8.65 -6.05
C ARG A 139 -1.98 -7.57 -5.74
N VAL A 140 -2.34 -6.34 -6.09
CA VAL A 140 -1.57 -5.13 -5.79
C VAL A 140 -2.34 -4.31 -4.76
N VAL A 141 -1.72 -4.00 -3.64
CA VAL A 141 -2.28 -3.13 -2.61
C VAL A 141 -1.45 -1.87 -2.51
N ASN A 142 -2.05 -0.73 -2.73
CA ASN A 142 -1.46 0.57 -2.46
C ASN A 142 -1.93 1.06 -1.07
N ILE A 143 -1.00 1.43 -0.20
CA ILE A 143 -1.36 2.00 1.11
C ILE A 143 -1.73 3.46 0.93
N GLY A 144 -3.05 3.69 0.89
CA GLY A 144 -3.69 4.99 0.76
C GLY A 144 -3.78 5.78 2.06
N SER A 145 -4.61 6.82 2.05
CA SER A 145 -4.85 7.67 3.22
C SER A 145 -6.18 8.41 3.11
N GLY A 146 -6.77 8.76 4.24
CA GLY A 146 -7.88 9.71 4.29
C GLY A 146 -7.54 11.10 3.71
N MET A 147 -6.26 11.47 3.70
CA MET A 147 -5.78 12.70 3.03
C MET A 147 -5.81 12.63 1.50
N GLY A 148 -6.01 11.44 0.92
CA GLY A 148 -6.32 11.30 -0.51
C GLY A 148 -7.75 11.68 -0.87
N ILE A 149 -8.67 11.72 0.12
CA ILE A 149 -10.08 12.11 -0.08
C ILE A 149 -10.30 13.59 0.30
N ARG A 150 -9.56 14.07 1.30
CA ARG A 150 -9.67 15.43 1.83
C ARG A 150 -8.29 16.04 1.90
N ALA A 151 -8.10 17.15 1.20
CA ALA A 151 -6.85 17.90 1.25
C ALA A 151 -6.57 18.38 2.68
N ASN A 152 -5.30 18.40 3.04
CA ASN A 152 -4.80 19.02 4.25
C ASN A 152 -3.91 20.20 3.87
N ARG A 153 -4.05 21.31 4.57
CA ARG A 153 -3.36 22.56 4.32
C ARG A 153 -1.85 22.45 4.52
N ASP A 154 -1.44 21.73 5.55
CA ASP A 154 -0.05 21.67 6.03
C ASP A 154 0.69 20.41 5.52
N TYR A 155 -0.01 19.53 4.78
CA TYR A 155 0.51 18.31 4.18
C TYR A 155 0.09 18.22 2.72
N ALA A 156 0.46 19.25 1.95
CA ALA A 156 -0.01 19.40 0.57
C ALA A 156 0.57 18.34 -0.38
N ALA A 157 1.88 18.06 -0.28
CA ALA A 157 2.54 17.06 -1.11
C ALA A 157 1.96 15.65 -0.84
N TYR A 158 1.78 15.31 0.43
CA TYR A 158 1.21 14.03 0.83
C TYR A 158 -0.24 13.89 0.38
N SER A 159 -1.06 14.95 0.51
CA SER A 159 -2.46 14.94 0.05
C SER A 159 -2.53 14.71 -1.47
N VAL A 160 -1.72 15.43 -2.25
CA VAL A 160 -1.61 15.25 -3.71
C VAL A 160 -1.18 13.84 -4.05
N ALA A 161 -0.12 13.34 -3.39
CA ALA A 161 0.39 12.00 -3.61
C ALA A 161 -0.66 10.92 -3.32
N LYS A 162 -1.37 11.01 -2.19
CA LYS A 162 -2.38 10.01 -1.82
C LYS A 162 -3.64 10.09 -2.70
N THR A 163 -4.04 11.29 -3.16
CA THR A 163 -5.09 11.43 -4.17
C THR A 163 -4.66 10.80 -5.52
N GLY A 164 -3.43 11.10 -5.96
CA GLY A 164 -2.86 10.49 -7.16
C GLY A 164 -2.76 8.97 -7.07
N LEU A 165 -2.42 8.43 -5.89
CA LEU A 165 -2.34 6.98 -5.65
C LEU A 165 -3.71 6.29 -5.76
N MET A 166 -4.78 6.92 -5.27
CA MET A 166 -6.16 6.43 -5.47
C MET A 166 -6.48 6.33 -6.98
N ARG A 167 -6.17 7.39 -7.76
CA ARG A 167 -6.41 7.39 -9.20
C ARG A 167 -5.51 6.37 -9.93
N LEU A 168 -4.26 6.21 -9.50
CA LEU A 168 -3.35 5.17 -10.03
C LEU A 168 -3.94 3.78 -9.80
N THR A 169 -4.47 3.51 -8.61
CA THR A 169 -5.11 2.23 -8.27
C THR A 169 -6.30 1.94 -9.17
N GLU A 170 -7.18 2.91 -9.36
CA GLU A 170 -8.36 2.78 -10.23
C GLU A 170 -7.95 2.52 -11.69
N ALA A 171 -7.01 3.31 -12.21
CA ALA A 171 -6.54 3.16 -13.60
C ALA A 171 -5.81 1.82 -13.82
N LEU A 172 -5.07 1.35 -12.81
CA LEU A 172 -4.43 0.04 -12.84
C LEU A 172 -5.48 -1.06 -12.89
N ASP A 173 -6.47 -1.03 -12.00
CA ASP A 173 -7.51 -2.06 -11.95
C ASP A 173 -8.32 -2.13 -13.25
N LEU A 174 -8.68 -0.97 -13.84
CA LEU A 174 -9.31 -0.92 -15.16
C LEU A 174 -8.46 -1.61 -16.25
N SER A 175 -7.14 -1.45 -16.19
CA SER A 175 -6.22 -2.10 -17.14
C SER A 175 -6.04 -3.60 -16.90
N LEU A 176 -6.39 -4.07 -15.69
CA LEU A 176 -6.27 -5.47 -15.26
C LEU A 176 -7.57 -6.27 -15.43
N GLN A 177 -8.67 -5.65 -15.85
CA GLN A 177 -9.96 -6.32 -15.97
C GLN A 177 -9.88 -7.59 -16.83
N GLY A 178 -10.48 -8.67 -16.32
CA GLY A 178 -10.49 -9.98 -16.97
C GLY A 178 -9.19 -10.77 -16.88
N SER A 179 -8.13 -10.22 -16.27
CA SER A 179 -6.82 -10.87 -16.18
C SER A 179 -6.64 -11.81 -14.97
N GLY A 180 -7.54 -11.74 -13.98
CA GLY A 180 -7.38 -12.42 -12.69
C GLY A 180 -6.39 -11.72 -11.74
N VAL A 181 -5.92 -10.52 -12.10
CA VAL A 181 -5.09 -9.66 -11.25
C VAL A 181 -5.91 -8.45 -10.81
N HIS A 182 -5.78 -8.04 -9.55
CA HIS A 182 -6.60 -6.99 -8.95
C HIS A 182 -5.76 -5.94 -8.22
N ALA A 183 -6.22 -4.70 -8.21
CA ALA A 183 -5.57 -3.60 -7.50
C ALA A 183 -6.49 -2.97 -6.46
N PHE A 184 -5.95 -2.59 -5.31
CA PHE A 184 -6.70 -2.04 -4.18
C PHE A 184 -6.02 -0.81 -3.60
N ASP A 185 -6.80 0.17 -3.15
CA ASP A 185 -6.34 1.27 -2.31
C ASP A 185 -6.83 1.06 -0.87
N VAL A 186 -5.87 0.89 0.06
CA VAL A 186 -6.17 0.59 1.46
C VAL A 186 -5.70 1.71 2.36
N ALA A 187 -6.63 2.47 2.94
CA ALA A 187 -6.29 3.41 4.00
C ALA A 187 -6.16 2.68 5.35
N PRO A 188 -4.99 2.76 6.01
CA PRO A 188 -4.72 2.03 7.24
C PRO A 188 -5.42 2.62 8.48
N GLY A 189 -6.07 3.78 8.36
CA GLY A 189 -6.46 4.60 9.50
C GLY A 189 -5.27 5.38 10.05
N VAL A 190 -5.37 5.83 11.31
CA VAL A 190 -4.26 6.51 12.00
C VAL A 190 -3.55 5.47 12.85
N VAL A 191 -2.48 4.90 12.34
CA VAL A 191 -1.67 3.87 13.01
C VAL A 191 -0.52 4.54 13.74
N ASP A 192 -0.19 4.07 14.94
CA ASP A 192 0.95 4.54 15.71
C ASP A 192 2.27 4.11 15.06
N THR A 193 2.94 5.02 14.37
CA THR A 193 4.16 4.79 13.61
C THR A 193 5.13 5.97 13.76
N PRO A 194 6.42 5.81 13.41
CA PRO A 194 7.33 6.96 13.37
C PRO A 194 6.81 8.13 12.52
N MET A 195 6.15 7.86 11.39
CA MET A 195 5.56 8.89 10.53
C MET A 195 4.43 9.65 11.24
N THR A 196 3.45 8.97 11.82
CA THR A 196 2.33 9.64 12.50
C THR A 196 2.77 10.36 13.77
N ARG A 197 3.78 9.84 14.46
CA ARG A 197 4.36 10.51 15.64
C ARG A 197 5.17 11.77 15.30
N SER A 198 5.64 11.93 14.08
CA SER A 198 6.32 13.16 13.64
C SER A 198 5.34 14.28 13.28
N MET A 199 4.04 13.99 13.14
CA MET A 199 3.00 14.94 12.75
C MET A 199 2.40 15.64 13.98
N GLU A 200 2.43 16.98 13.99
CA GLU A 200 1.89 17.79 15.07
C GLU A 200 0.39 17.51 15.33
N MET A 201 -0.37 17.33 14.24
CA MET A 201 -1.81 17.07 14.33
C MET A 201 -2.19 15.79 15.11
N TRP A 202 -1.24 14.88 15.34
CA TRP A 202 -1.45 13.64 16.07
C TRP A 202 -0.78 13.60 17.46
N ARG A 203 -0.20 14.74 17.93
CA ARG A 203 0.54 14.80 19.19
C ARG A 203 -0.26 14.23 20.37
N ASP A 204 -1.50 14.64 20.51
CA ASP A 204 -2.38 14.24 21.63
C ASP A 204 -3.44 13.21 21.20
N PHE A 205 -3.23 12.54 20.06
CA PHE A 205 -4.20 11.59 19.54
C PHE A 205 -4.11 10.24 20.26
N SER A 206 -5.26 9.69 20.67
CA SER A 206 -5.36 8.41 21.38
C SER A 206 -6.17 7.34 20.63
N GLY A 207 -6.85 7.71 19.56
CA GLY A 207 -7.72 6.83 18.76
C GLY A 207 -6.99 6.01 17.70
N TRP A 208 -5.80 5.49 18.03
CA TRP A 208 -4.96 4.75 17.08
C TRP A 208 -5.66 3.52 16.51
N THR A 209 -5.54 3.33 15.21
CA THR A 209 -5.96 2.09 14.56
C THR A 209 -4.93 1.01 14.88
N PRO A 210 -5.32 -0.13 15.48
CA PRO A 210 -4.41 -1.24 15.70
C PRO A 210 -3.83 -1.76 14.37
N PRO A 211 -2.50 -1.95 14.25
CA PRO A 211 -1.87 -2.45 13.03
C PRO A 211 -2.47 -3.78 12.55
N GLU A 212 -2.96 -4.60 13.48
CA GLU A 212 -3.61 -5.88 13.19
C GLU A 212 -4.82 -5.73 12.28
N LYS A 213 -5.55 -4.59 12.35
CA LYS A 213 -6.68 -4.31 11.45
C LYS A 213 -6.24 -4.09 10.01
N VAL A 214 -5.05 -3.52 9.81
CA VAL A 214 -4.46 -3.39 8.47
C VAL A 214 -4.04 -4.76 7.96
N VAL A 215 -3.39 -5.55 8.80
CA VAL A 215 -2.97 -6.92 8.48
C VAL A 215 -4.18 -7.81 8.13
N GLU A 216 -5.25 -7.76 8.93
CA GLU A 216 -6.49 -8.52 8.69
C GLU A 216 -7.09 -8.20 7.31
N LEU A 217 -7.18 -6.91 6.98
CA LEU A 217 -7.74 -6.44 5.71
C LEU A 217 -6.88 -6.89 4.51
N ILE A 218 -5.55 -6.73 4.60
CA ILE A 218 -4.64 -7.11 3.52
C ILE A 218 -4.56 -8.64 3.39
N ALA A 219 -4.66 -9.40 4.47
CA ALA A 219 -4.76 -10.85 4.42
C ALA A 219 -6.05 -11.32 3.73
N ALA A 220 -7.18 -10.65 3.96
CA ALA A 220 -8.44 -10.94 3.25
C ALA A 220 -8.33 -10.62 1.75
N ILE A 221 -7.65 -9.52 1.38
CA ILE A 221 -7.33 -9.22 -0.02
C ILE A 221 -6.44 -10.32 -0.61
N ALA A 222 -5.36 -10.71 0.06
CA ALA A 222 -4.45 -11.77 -0.41
C ALA A 222 -5.17 -13.11 -0.63
N ALA A 223 -6.18 -13.40 0.19
CA ALA A 223 -7.03 -14.59 0.06
C ALA A 223 -8.05 -14.51 -1.10
N GLY A 224 -8.22 -13.37 -1.75
CA GLY A 224 -9.22 -13.16 -2.81
C GLY A 224 -10.63 -12.90 -2.30
N GLU A 225 -10.80 -12.72 -1.01
CA GLU A 225 -12.13 -12.54 -0.40
C GLU A 225 -12.77 -11.19 -0.75
N LEU A 226 -11.97 -10.24 -1.25
CA LEU A 226 -12.39 -8.87 -1.53
C LEU A 226 -12.22 -8.46 -3.01
N ASP A 227 -12.08 -9.41 -3.94
CA ASP A 227 -11.82 -9.10 -5.36
C ASP A 227 -12.91 -8.22 -6.00
N LEU A 228 -14.15 -8.29 -5.52
CA LEU A 228 -15.24 -7.39 -5.95
C LEU A 228 -15.01 -5.92 -5.56
N TRP A 229 -14.10 -5.64 -4.63
CA TRP A 229 -13.73 -4.30 -4.20
C TRP A 229 -12.48 -3.76 -4.90
N ALA A 230 -11.98 -4.43 -5.91
CA ALA A 230 -10.85 -3.97 -6.69
C ALA A 230 -11.13 -2.59 -7.33
N GLY A 231 -10.11 -1.78 -7.53
CA GLY A 231 -10.21 -0.40 -8.02
C GLY A 231 -10.80 0.60 -7.01
N ARG A 232 -11.00 0.22 -5.74
CA ARG A 232 -11.73 1.00 -4.74
C ARG A 232 -10.91 1.28 -3.49
N PHE A 233 -11.27 2.37 -2.80
CA PHE A 233 -10.73 2.79 -1.52
C PHE A 233 -11.41 2.06 -0.37
N ILE A 234 -10.65 1.30 0.43
CA ILE A 234 -11.12 0.54 1.58
C ILE A 234 -10.36 1.00 2.84
N ARG A 235 -11.01 1.01 4.01
CA ARG A 235 -10.43 1.53 5.25
C ARG A 235 -10.29 0.45 6.31
N ALA A 236 -9.07 0.16 6.71
CA ALA A 236 -8.81 -0.73 7.85
C ALA A 236 -9.39 -0.15 9.15
N GLY A 237 -9.98 -1.01 9.97
CA GLY A 237 -10.57 -0.65 11.26
C GLY A 237 -11.83 0.23 11.21
N LYS A 238 -12.31 0.59 10.01
CA LYS A 238 -13.54 1.36 9.79
C LYS A 238 -14.56 0.62 8.94
N ASP A 239 -14.11 -0.05 7.91
CA ASP A 239 -14.97 -0.87 7.07
C ASP A 239 -14.99 -2.29 7.67
N ASP A 240 -16.18 -2.80 7.93
CA ASP A 240 -16.36 -4.12 8.52
C ASP A 240 -16.10 -5.22 7.47
N LEU A 241 -15.21 -6.16 7.77
CA LEU A 241 -14.81 -7.21 6.85
C LEU A 241 -15.97 -8.15 6.48
N GLY A 242 -16.89 -8.41 7.39
CA GLY A 242 -18.09 -9.21 7.10
C GLY A 242 -18.97 -8.55 6.05
N THR A 243 -19.15 -7.23 6.20
CA THR A 243 -19.88 -6.39 5.22
C THR A 243 -19.17 -6.36 3.87
N LEU A 244 -17.85 -6.19 3.85
CA LEU A 244 -17.09 -6.18 2.59
C LEU A 244 -17.20 -7.53 1.85
N ARG A 245 -17.13 -8.64 2.56
CA ARG A 245 -17.26 -10.00 1.98
C ARG A 245 -18.64 -10.29 1.41
N SER A 246 -19.69 -9.73 2.03
CA SER A 246 -21.08 -10.04 1.67
C SER A 246 -21.70 -9.06 0.66
N ARG A 247 -21.06 -7.89 0.42
CA ARG A 247 -21.61 -6.82 -0.40
C ARG A 247 -20.90 -6.71 -1.73
N THR A 248 -21.66 -6.70 -2.82
CA THR A 248 -21.18 -6.25 -4.13
C THR A 248 -21.30 -4.73 -4.19
N PRO A 249 -20.19 -3.98 -4.38
CA PRO A 249 -20.28 -2.54 -4.54
C PRO A 249 -20.95 -2.19 -5.87
N SER A 250 -21.79 -1.16 -5.88
CA SER A 250 -22.26 -0.54 -7.11
C SER A 250 -21.13 0.25 -7.79
N ASP A 251 -21.35 0.62 -9.04
CA ASP A 251 -20.43 1.47 -9.79
C ASP A 251 -20.13 2.75 -8.99
N ASP A 252 -18.99 3.34 -9.16
CA ASP A 252 -18.54 4.59 -8.52
C ASP A 252 -18.40 4.60 -7.00
N VAL A 253 -18.89 3.59 -6.29
CA VAL A 253 -18.73 3.50 -4.83
C VAL A 253 -17.25 3.40 -4.47
N ARG A 254 -16.79 4.29 -3.57
CA ARG A 254 -15.42 4.33 -3.06
C ARG A 254 -14.35 4.63 -4.12
N GLN A 255 -14.73 5.37 -5.17
CA GLN A 255 -13.84 5.89 -6.21
C GLN A 255 -13.85 7.42 -6.20
N LEU A 256 -12.82 8.03 -6.79
CA LEU A 256 -12.78 9.49 -6.93
C LEU A 256 -13.72 9.95 -8.02
N ARG A 257 -14.75 10.68 -7.64
CA ARG A 257 -15.73 11.30 -8.55
C ARG A 257 -15.97 12.74 -8.15
N LEU A 258 -16.27 13.57 -9.12
CA LEU A 258 -16.77 14.92 -8.88
C LEU A 258 -18.22 14.82 -8.41
N LYS A 259 -18.56 15.64 -7.43
CA LYS A 259 -19.96 15.76 -7.00
C LYS A 259 -20.65 16.76 -7.91
N PRO A 260 -21.75 16.38 -8.56
CA PRO A 260 -22.55 17.31 -9.36
C PRO A 260 -22.99 18.53 -8.56
N TYR A 261 -23.07 19.70 -9.19
CA TYR A 261 -23.57 20.92 -8.55
C TYR A 261 -25.12 21.02 -8.58
N GLY A 262 -25.79 20.22 -9.39
CA GLY A 262 -27.25 20.16 -9.52
C GLY A 262 -27.68 19.12 -10.54
N ASP A 263 -28.97 18.95 -10.75
CA ASP A 263 -29.53 17.95 -11.67
C ASP A 263 -29.23 18.27 -13.15
N ASP A 264 -28.86 19.52 -13.45
CA ASP A 264 -28.46 20.02 -14.77
C ASP A 264 -26.94 20.06 -14.98
N ASP A 265 -26.17 19.50 -14.05
CA ASP A 265 -24.70 19.36 -14.20
C ASP A 265 -24.39 18.42 -15.36
N PRO A 266 -23.57 18.82 -16.36
CA PRO A 266 -23.17 17.93 -17.45
C PRO A 266 -22.39 16.68 -17.00
N LEU A 267 -21.94 16.66 -15.74
CA LEU A 267 -21.23 15.53 -15.11
C LEU A 267 -22.14 14.68 -14.21
N ALA A 268 -23.44 14.98 -14.15
CA ALA A 268 -24.40 14.24 -13.34
C ALA A 268 -24.74 12.86 -13.94
#